data_b7f07030632f95b5605b86aef77f9a05
#
_entry.id   b7f07030632f95b5605b86aef77f9a05
#
_cell.length_a   1.000
_cell.length_b   1.000
_cell.length_c   1.000
_cell.angle_alpha   90.00
_cell.angle_beta   90.00
_cell.angle_gamma   90.00
#
_symmetry.space_group_name_H-M   'P 1'
#
loop_
_entity.id
_entity.type
_entity.pdbx_description
1 polymer ?
#
loop_
_entity_poly.entity_id
_entity_poly.type
_entity_poly.pdbx_seq_one_letter_code
_entity_poly.pdbx_strand_id
1 'polypeptide(L)'
;MGNAGNITAYWQGFVEYHNKKNTQLPQMFGFQAEGASPIVQNKIIKNPETIATAIRIGNPASWQKAVNALDESNGLIDSVTDEEILEAYQLMTTNEGVFSEPASNASIAGLIKLHRSGKLPKGKKVVAILTGNGLKDPDTAISLLDNPIQPLPNNKESIIRYIKGAI
;
A
#
# COMPACT_ATOMS: atom_id res chain seq x y z
N MET A 1 3.96 1.01 -4.88
CA MET A 1 5.44 1.11 -5.09
C MET A 1 5.74 2.43 -5.79
N GLY A 2 6.43 3.37 -5.14
CA GLY A 2 6.77 4.69 -5.69
C GLY A 2 8.18 4.70 -6.32
N ASN A 3 9.18 5.24 -5.60
CA ASN A 3 10.59 5.30 -6.06
C ASN A 3 11.27 3.94 -6.24
N ALA A 4 10.60 2.85 -5.90
CA ALA A 4 11.06 1.47 -6.03
C ALA A 4 12.32 1.11 -5.20
N GLY A 5 12.72 1.96 -4.26
CA GLY A 5 13.87 1.73 -3.39
C GLY A 5 13.68 0.53 -2.46
N ASN A 6 12.51 0.41 -1.85
CA ASN A 6 12.25 -0.66 -0.88
C ASN A 6 12.33 -2.06 -1.51
N ILE A 7 11.66 -2.28 -2.65
CA ILE A 7 11.69 -3.60 -3.32
C ILE A 7 13.11 -3.96 -3.76
N THR A 8 13.87 -2.97 -4.22
CA THR A 8 15.29 -3.14 -4.58
C THR A 8 16.12 -3.54 -3.36
N ALA A 9 15.96 -2.82 -2.23
CA ALA A 9 16.72 -3.09 -1.01
C ALA A 9 16.35 -4.44 -0.40
N TYR A 10 15.07 -4.78 -0.38
CA TYR A 10 14.62 -6.09 0.12
C TYR A 10 15.19 -7.23 -0.72
N TRP A 11 15.11 -7.14 -2.04
CA TRP A 11 15.68 -8.15 -2.92
C TRP A 11 17.18 -8.33 -2.68
N GLN A 12 17.93 -7.24 -2.67
CA GLN A 12 19.36 -7.27 -2.40
C GLN A 12 19.67 -7.93 -1.04
N GLY A 13 18.93 -7.57 0.02
CA GLY A 13 19.09 -8.17 1.34
C GLY A 13 18.80 -9.68 1.35
N PHE A 14 17.77 -10.14 0.64
CA PHE A 14 17.47 -11.57 0.51
C PHE A 14 18.57 -12.31 -0.25
N VAL A 15 19.11 -11.75 -1.33
CA VAL A 15 20.22 -12.34 -2.07
C VAL A 15 21.48 -12.44 -1.20
N GLU A 16 21.83 -11.39 -0.47
CA GLU A 16 22.96 -11.40 0.45
C GLU A 16 22.78 -12.45 1.57
N TYR A 17 21.57 -12.56 2.12
CA TYR A 17 21.28 -13.53 3.15
C TYR A 17 21.29 -14.96 2.60
N HIS A 18 20.74 -15.18 1.40
CA HIS A 18 20.82 -16.45 0.69
C HIS A 18 22.25 -16.91 0.51
N ASN A 19 23.12 -16.03 0.01
CA ASN A 19 24.55 -16.36 -0.22
C ASN A 19 25.30 -16.72 1.07
N LYS A 20 24.91 -16.13 2.21
CA LYS A 20 25.53 -16.41 3.52
C LYS A 20 24.96 -17.64 4.22
N LYS A 21 23.70 -17.96 4.03
CA LYS A 21 22.95 -18.95 4.84
C LYS A 21 22.28 -20.04 4.02
N ASN A 22 22.42 -20.01 2.69
CA ASN A 22 21.77 -20.95 1.76
C ASN A 22 20.26 -21.11 1.99
N THR A 23 19.56 -19.96 2.19
CA THR A 23 18.11 -19.92 2.39
C THR A 23 17.37 -19.91 1.04
N GLN A 24 16.06 -20.12 1.05
CA GLN A 24 15.25 -19.93 -0.14
C GLN A 24 15.06 -18.42 -0.43
N LEU A 25 15.04 -18.05 -1.71
CA LEU A 25 14.72 -16.70 -2.15
C LEU A 25 13.20 -16.53 -2.31
N PRO A 26 12.64 -15.38 -1.92
CA PRO A 26 11.23 -15.09 -2.15
C PRO A 26 10.96 -14.64 -3.59
N GLN A 27 9.72 -14.73 -4.03
CA GLN A 27 9.23 -13.97 -5.17
C GLN A 27 8.86 -12.56 -4.72
N MET A 28 9.31 -11.55 -5.46
CA MET A 28 9.05 -10.14 -5.14
C MET A 28 7.83 -9.64 -5.92
N PHE A 29 6.82 -9.14 -5.22
CA PHE A 29 5.63 -8.58 -5.85
C PHE A 29 5.58 -7.07 -5.57
N GLY A 30 5.40 -6.27 -6.62
CA GLY A 30 5.31 -4.82 -6.53
C GLY A 30 3.98 -4.32 -7.11
N PHE A 31 3.35 -3.36 -6.41
CA PHE A 31 2.12 -2.73 -6.89
C PHE A 31 2.29 -1.23 -6.97
N GLN A 32 1.90 -0.65 -8.09
CA GLN A 32 1.85 0.79 -8.31
C GLN A 32 0.39 1.27 -8.33
N ALA A 33 0.13 2.51 -7.95
CA ALA A 33 -1.17 3.11 -8.21
C ALA A 33 -1.37 3.30 -9.73
N GLU A 34 -2.54 3.03 -10.27
CA GLU A 34 -2.79 3.02 -11.71
C GLU A 34 -2.39 4.34 -12.38
N GLY A 35 -2.79 5.49 -11.80
CA GLY A 35 -2.43 6.82 -12.30
C GLY A 35 -0.96 7.22 -12.05
N ALA A 36 -0.17 6.37 -11.36
CA ALA A 36 1.23 6.55 -11.07
C ALA A 36 1.99 5.23 -11.23
N SER A 37 1.82 4.56 -12.37
CA SER A 37 2.34 3.21 -12.65
C SER A 37 3.37 3.17 -13.80
N PRO A 38 4.45 3.97 -13.74
CA PRO A 38 5.39 4.11 -14.85
C PRO A 38 6.10 2.79 -15.20
N ILE A 39 6.44 1.94 -14.23
CA ILE A 39 7.11 0.66 -14.51
C ILE A 39 6.14 -0.31 -15.19
N VAL A 40 4.90 -0.41 -14.72
CA VAL A 40 3.85 -1.24 -15.35
C VAL A 40 3.59 -0.80 -16.78
N GLN A 41 3.51 0.51 -17.03
CA GLN A 41 3.27 1.08 -18.36
C GLN A 41 4.53 1.17 -19.22
N ASN A 42 5.69 0.88 -18.65
CA ASN A 42 7.02 1.04 -19.27
C ASN A 42 7.23 2.42 -19.90
N LYS A 43 6.79 3.48 -19.23
CA LYS A 43 6.95 4.88 -19.67
C LYS A 43 6.95 5.84 -18.49
N ILE A 44 7.67 6.96 -18.62
CA ILE A 44 7.61 8.06 -17.65
C ILE A 44 6.21 8.70 -17.70
N ILE A 45 5.61 8.89 -16.54
CA ILE A 45 4.35 9.60 -16.36
C ILE A 45 4.65 11.02 -15.89
N LYS A 46 4.40 12.01 -16.73
CA LYS A 46 4.74 13.42 -16.44
C LYS A 46 3.88 14.00 -15.31
N ASN A 47 2.61 13.64 -15.30
CA ASN A 47 1.64 14.11 -14.31
C ASN A 47 1.01 12.88 -13.63
N PRO A 48 1.71 12.26 -12.65
CA PRO A 48 1.15 11.13 -11.94
C PRO A 48 0.04 11.60 -10.98
N GLU A 49 -1.08 10.88 -10.96
CA GLU A 49 -2.22 11.18 -10.09
C GLU A 49 -2.65 9.94 -9.33
N THR A 50 -2.81 10.07 -8.02
CA THR A 50 -3.37 9.05 -7.12
C THR A 50 -3.59 9.66 -5.74
N ILE A 51 -4.55 9.13 -4.99
CA ILE A 51 -4.76 9.43 -3.57
C ILE A 51 -3.56 8.96 -2.71
N ALA A 52 -2.85 7.93 -3.15
CA ALA A 52 -1.70 7.36 -2.48
C ALA A 52 -0.46 8.26 -2.67
N THR A 53 -0.45 9.42 -2.02
CA THR A 53 0.51 10.52 -2.23
C THR A 53 1.97 10.08 -2.13
N ALA A 54 2.32 9.18 -1.19
CA ALA A 54 3.70 8.70 -1.01
C ALA A 54 4.21 7.82 -2.17
N ILE A 55 3.32 7.33 -3.06
CA ILE A 55 3.69 6.60 -4.28
C ILE A 55 3.29 7.31 -5.57
N ARG A 56 2.89 8.59 -5.50
CA ARG A 56 2.58 9.45 -6.65
C ARG A 56 3.86 9.86 -7.37
N ILE A 57 4.51 8.89 -8.00
CA ILE A 57 5.82 9.06 -8.62
C ILE A 57 5.77 8.56 -10.07
N GLY A 58 6.03 9.47 -11.01
CA GLY A 58 5.98 9.17 -12.44
C GLY A 58 7.31 8.75 -13.06
N ASN A 59 8.43 8.92 -12.34
CA ASN A 59 9.77 8.51 -12.77
C ASN A 59 10.57 7.98 -11.56
N PRO A 60 10.45 6.68 -11.23
CA PRO A 60 11.13 6.09 -10.08
C PRO A 60 12.65 6.14 -10.16
N ALA A 61 13.31 6.59 -9.10
CA ALA A 61 14.76 6.64 -9.02
C ALA A 61 15.42 5.25 -9.13
N SER A 62 14.77 4.20 -8.66
CA SER A 62 15.31 2.83 -8.68
C SER A 62 14.63 1.94 -9.73
N TRP A 63 14.16 2.52 -10.85
CA TRP A 63 13.42 1.81 -11.89
C TRP A 63 14.11 0.51 -12.33
N GLN A 64 15.30 0.62 -12.91
CA GLN A 64 16.00 -0.54 -13.46
C GLN A 64 16.33 -1.59 -12.40
N LYS A 65 16.70 -1.14 -11.20
CA LYS A 65 16.97 -2.06 -10.08
C LYS A 65 15.72 -2.82 -9.62
N ALA A 66 14.56 -2.18 -9.68
CA ALA A 66 13.30 -2.84 -9.35
C ALA A 66 12.90 -3.86 -10.42
N VAL A 67 13.04 -3.51 -11.70
CA VAL A 67 12.82 -4.45 -12.82
C VAL A 67 13.73 -5.67 -12.67
N ASN A 68 15.01 -5.47 -12.41
CA ASN A 68 15.94 -6.58 -12.17
C ASN A 68 15.51 -7.46 -10.98
N ALA A 69 15.10 -6.84 -9.86
CA ALA A 69 14.62 -7.60 -8.69
C ALA A 69 13.38 -8.45 -9.01
N LEU A 70 12.47 -7.94 -9.84
CA LEU A 70 11.29 -8.68 -10.28
C LEU A 70 11.66 -9.84 -11.21
N ASP A 71 12.53 -9.59 -12.18
CA ASP A 71 12.97 -10.61 -13.15
C ASP A 71 13.75 -11.74 -12.44
N GLU A 72 14.74 -11.39 -11.62
CA GLU A 72 15.57 -12.36 -10.88
C GLU A 72 14.78 -13.19 -9.87
N SER A 73 13.72 -12.61 -9.27
CA SER A 73 12.88 -13.30 -8.29
C SER A 73 11.73 -14.08 -8.93
N ASN A 74 11.57 -14.10 -10.25
CA ASN A 74 10.35 -14.52 -10.94
C ASN A 74 9.10 -13.87 -10.32
N GLY A 75 9.21 -12.60 -10.03
CA GLY A 75 8.22 -11.79 -9.35
C GLY A 75 7.16 -11.21 -10.29
N LEU A 76 6.38 -10.27 -9.77
CA LEU A 76 5.31 -9.61 -10.50
C LEU A 76 5.28 -8.12 -10.18
N ILE A 77 5.03 -7.29 -11.19
CA ILE A 77 4.58 -5.92 -11.00
C ILE A 77 3.21 -5.74 -11.66
N ASP A 78 2.29 -5.08 -10.95
CA ASP A 78 0.96 -4.75 -11.45
C ASP A 78 0.52 -3.38 -10.89
N SER A 79 -0.57 -2.84 -11.40
CA SER A 79 -1.20 -1.63 -10.88
C SER A 79 -2.48 -1.95 -10.12
N VAL A 80 -2.84 -1.06 -9.21
CA VAL A 80 -4.10 -1.05 -8.47
C VAL A 80 -4.74 0.32 -8.59
N THR A 81 -6.08 0.37 -8.66
CA THR A 81 -6.80 1.64 -8.72
C THR A 81 -6.84 2.32 -7.34
N ASP A 82 -7.22 3.59 -7.31
CA ASP A 82 -7.41 4.31 -6.05
C ASP A 82 -8.57 3.70 -5.23
N GLU A 83 -9.61 3.21 -5.88
CA GLU A 83 -10.72 2.50 -5.24
C GLU A 83 -10.26 1.18 -4.60
N GLU A 84 -9.43 0.40 -5.30
CA GLU A 84 -8.85 -0.83 -4.74
C GLU A 84 -7.95 -0.54 -3.54
N ILE A 85 -7.20 0.57 -3.58
CA ILE A 85 -6.37 1.02 -2.45
C ILE A 85 -7.24 1.43 -1.26
N LEU A 86 -8.32 2.18 -1.48
CA LEU A 86 -9.26 2.58 -0.42
C LEU A 86 -10.00 1.39 0.19
N GLU A 87 -10.43 0.42 -0.62
CA GLU A 87 -11.03 -0.81 -0.13
C GLU A 87 -10.05 -1.56 0.80
N ALA A 88 -8.80 -1.73 0.37
CA ALA A 88 -7.77 -2.37 1.18
C ALA A 88 -7.48 -1.60 2.46
N TYR A 89 -7.42 -0.27 2.40
CA TYR A 89 -7.24 0.62 3.54
C TYR A 89 -8.36 0.42 4.59
N GLN A 90 -9.62 0.42 4.16
CA GLN A 90 -10.76 0.19 5.06
C GLN A 90 -10.72 -1.20 5.67
N LEU A 91 -10.46 -2.24 4.86
CA LEU A 91 -10.34 -3.62 5.34
C LEU A 91 -9.28 -3.76 6.44
N MET A 92 -8.09 -3.22 6.22
CA MET A 92 -6.99 -3.28 7.19
C MET A 92 -7.32 -2.54 8.48
N THR A 93 -7.93 -1.37 8.36
CA THR A 93 -8.26 -0.53 9.52
C THR A 93 -9.40 -1.15 10.34
N THR A 94 -10.48 -1.62 9.69
CA THR A 94 -11.68 -2.08 10.38
C THR A 94 -11.58 -3.53 10.88
N ASN A 95 -10.93 -4.40 10.13
CA ASN A 95 -10.89 -5.83 10.46
C ASN A 95 -9.63 -6.24 11.22
N GLU A 96 -8.49 -5.61 10.89
CA GLU A 96 -7.19 -5.96 11.47
C GLU A 96 -6.68 -4.93 12.49
N GLY A 97 -7.34 -3.76 12.60
CA GLY A 97 -6.91 -2.67 13.49
C GLY A 97 -5.57 -2.04 13.06
N VAL A 98 -5.16 -2.21 11.81
CA VAL A 98 -3.90 -1.69 11.28
C VAL A 98 -4.14 -0.38 10.53
N PHE A 99 -3.77 0.73 11.17
CA PHE A 99 -3.90 2.07 10.59
C PHE A 99 -2.62 2.43 9.82
N SER A 100 -2.62 2.21 8.51
CA SER A 100 -1.52 2.53 7.61
C SER A 100 -1.97 3.55 6.54
N GLU A 101 -1.03 4.32 5.97
CA GLU A 101 -1.35 5.29 4.90
C GLU A 101 -1.85 4.60 3.62
N PRO A 102 -2.63 5.26 2.75
CA PRO A 102 -3.14 4.67 1.51
C PRO A 102 -2.06 4.03 0.65
N ALA A 103 -0.91 4.69 0.51
CA ALA A 103 0.22 4.17 -0.27
C ALA A 103 0.74 2.80 0.21
N SER A 104 0.66 2.53 1.52
CA SER A 104 1.03 1.24 2.11
C SER A 104 0.03 0.15 1.77
N ASN A 105 -1.25 0.51 1.67
CA ASN A 105 -2.33 -0.42 1.34
C ASN A 105 -2.34 -0.85 -0.14
N ALA A 106 -1.56 -0.24 -1.01
CA ALA A 106 -1.38 -0.71 -2.38
C ALA A 106 -0.86 -2.16 -2.44
N SER A 107 -0.08 -2.62 -1.46
CA SER A 107 0.36 -4.01 -1.37
C SER A 107 -0.78 -4.97 -1.04
N ILE A 108 -1.69 -4.58 -0.15
CA ILE A 108 -2.89 -5.35 0.22
C ILE A 108 -3.88 -5.35 -0.94
N ALA A 109 -4.13 -4.19 -1.57
CA ALA A 109 -4.98 -4.07 -2.75
C ALA A 109 -4.53 -5.03 -3.87
N GLY A 110 -3.22 -5.07 -4.12
CA GLY A 110 -2.64 -5.98 -5.10
C GLY A 110 -2.83 -7.46 -4.74
N LEU A 111 -2.71 -7.84 -3.47
CA LEU A 111 -2.98 -9.20 -3.01
C LEU A 111 -4.47 -9.57 -3.17
N ILE A 112 -5.38 -8.67 -2.84
CA ILE A 112 -6.83 -8.85 -3.03
C ILE A 112 -7.14 -9.04 -4.51
N LYS A 113 -6.59 -8.18 -5.39
CA LYS A 113 -6.73 -8.26 -6.84
C LYS A 113 -6.23 -9.61 -7.39
N LEU A 114 -5.05 -10.07 -6.97
CA LEU A 114 -4.52 -11.37 -7.36
C LEU A 114 -5.37 -12.53 -6.85
N HIS A 115 -5.88 -12.43 -5.63
CA HIS A 115 -6.78 -13.44 -5.06
C HIS A 115 -8.09 -13.54 -5.86
N ARG A 116 -8.75 -12.42 -6.11
CA ARG A 116 -10.01 -12.35 -6.89
C ARG A 116 -9.85 -12.86 -8.33
N SER A 117 -8.68 -12.63 -8.92
CA SER A 117 -8.37 -13.12 -10.27
C SER A 117 -7.85 -14.56 -10.32
N GLY A 118 -7.73 -15.24 -9.17
CA GLY A 118 -7.20 -16.61 -9.08
C GLY A 118 -5.69 -16.73 -9.35
N LYS A 119 -4.97 -15.62 -9.39
CA LYS A 119 -3.53 -15.56 -9.69
C LYS A 119 -2.64 -15.59 -8.45
N LEU A 120 -3.21 -15.47 -7.25
CA LEU A 120 -2.43 -15.56 -6.02
C LEU A 120 -1.95 -17.01 -5.82
N PRO A 121 -0.63 -17.26 -5.67
CA PRO A 121 -0.10 -18.60 -5.47
C PRO A 121 -0.68 -19.28 -4.21
N LYS A 122 -1.28 -20.46 -4.37
CA LYS A 122 -1.86 -21.20 -3.26
C LYS A 122 -0.79 -21.88 -2.41
N GLY A 123 -1.04 -21.99 -1.11
CA GLY A 123 -0.15 -22.71 -0.16
C GLY A 123 1.21 -22.02 0.08
N LYS A 124 1.35 -20.76 -0.32
CA LYS A 124 2.56 -19.96 -0.07
C LYS A 124 2.38 -19.06 1.14
N LYS A 125 3.49 -18.82 1.84
CA LYS A 125 3.56 -17.78 2.87
C LYS A 125 3.72 -16.43 2.16
N VAL A 126 2.83 -15.50 2.45
CA VAL A 126 2.85 -14.13 1.90
C VAL A 126 3.20 -13.16 3.02
N VAL A 127 4.10 -12.23 2.74
CA VAL A 127 4.45 -11.11 3.62
C VAL A 127 4.14 -9.82 2.88
N ALA A 128 3.14 -9.09 3.36
CA ALA A 128 2.82 -7.75 2.86
C ALA A 128 3.51 -6.69 3.72
N ILE A 129 4.16 -5.72 3.07
CA ILE A 129 4.86 -4.65 3.78
C ILE A 129 3.99 -3.40 3.78
N LEU A 130 3.57 -2.96 4.97
CA LEU A 130 2.88 -1.70 5.22
C LEU A 130 3.90 -0.69 5.75
N THR A 131 4.42 0.15 4.87
CA THR A 131 5.61 0.98 5.14
C THR A 131 5.33 2.26 5.91
N GLY A 132 4.14 2.83 5.78
CA GLY A 132 3.79 4.13 6.36
C GLY A 132 2.59 4.05 7.30
N ASN A 133 2.67 4.81 8.40
CA ASN A 133 1.58 4.96 9.36
C ASN A 133 0.48 5.87 8.80
N GLY A 134 -0.80 5.61 9.13
CA GLY A 134 -1.96 6.38 8.68
C GLY A 134 -1.95 7.85 9.08
N LEU A 135 -1.27 8.21 10.17
CA LEU A 135 -1.10 9.61 10.59
C LEU A 135 -0.29 10.47 9.61
N LYS A 136 0.34 9.88 8.60
CA LYS A 136 0.97 10.64 7.52
C LYS A 136 -0.03 11.23 6.53
N ASP A 137 -1.24 10.67 6.50
CA ASP A 137 -2.34 11.11 5.63
C ASP A 137 -3.67 11.08 6.40
N PRO A 138 -3.85 11.97 7.39
CA PRO A 138 -5.08 12.01 8.19
C PRO A 138 -6.29 12.48 7.38
N ASP A 139 -6.08 13.26 6.33
CA ASP A 139 -7.18 13.82 5.51
C ASP A 139 -7.92 12.70 4.78
N THR A 140 -7.23 11.72 4.24
CA THR A 140 -7.88 10.54 3.65
C THR A 140 -8.70 9.77 4.69
N ALA A 141 -8.16 9.58 5.91
CA ALA A 141 -8.90 8.93 6.98
C ALA A 141 -10.20 9.67 7.33
N ILE A 142 -10.13 11.00 7.46
CA ILE A 142 -11.29 11.84 7.78
C ILE A 142 -12.32 11.82 6.63
N SER A 143 -11.87 11.84 5.38
CA SER A 143 -12.76 11.83 4.21
C SER A 143 -13.57 10.55 4.05
N LEU A 144 -13.14 9.45 4.66
CA LEU A 144 -13.80 8.15 4.62
C LEU A 144 -14.77 7.92 5.80
N LEU A 145 -14.92 8.90 6.69
CA LEU A 145 -15.89 8.79 7.78
C LEU A 145 -17.32 9.08 7.26
N ASP A 146 -18.23 8.16 7.48
CA ASP A 146 -19.66 8.34 7.13
C ASP A 146 -20.27 9.54 7.88
N ASN A 147 -19.80 9.80 9.10
CA ASN A 147 -20.18 10.93 9.91
C ASN A 147 -18.97 11.81 10.19
N PRO A 148 -18.84 12.99 9.57
CA PRO A 148 -17.72 13.87 9.81
C PRO A 148 -17.69 14.28 11.30
N ILE A 149 -16.49 14.28 11.86
CA ILE A 149 -16.28 14.70 13.26
C ILE A 149 -16.73 16.16 13.41
N GLN A 150 -17.79 16.38 14.21
CA GLN A 150 -18.25 17.72 14.54
C GLN A 150 -17.59 18.19 15.84
N PRO A 151 -17.01 19.39 15.86
CA PRO A 151 -16.48 19.95 17.09
C PRO A 151 -17.64 20.20 18.06
N LEU A 152 -17.50 19.68 19.28
CA LEU A 152 -18.46 19.94 20.35
C LEU A 152 -18.07 21.19 21.14
N PRO A 153 -19.05 21.95 21.66
CA PRO A 153 -18.75 23.01 22.62
C PRO A 153 -18.00 22.45 23.83
N ASN A 154 -16.97 23.17 24.27
CA ASN A 154 -16.14 22.75 25.41
C ASN A 154 -16.85 22.97 26.75
N ASN A 155 -17.96 22.27 26.96
CA ASN A 155 -18.68 22.23 28.23
C ASN A 155 -19.25 20.82 28.51
N LYS A 156 -19.36 20.52 29.79
CA LYS A 156 -19.77 19.19 30.29
C LYS A 156 -21.14 18.74 29.79
N GLU A 157 -22.10 19.65 29.74
CA GLU A 157 -23.48 19.31 29.36
C GLU A 157 -23.58 18.88 27.89
N SER A 158 -22.90 19.61 27.00
CA SER A 158 -22.86 19.28 25.56
C SER A 158 -22.18 17.93 25.30
N ILE A 159 -21.08 17.66 26.00
CA ILE A 159 -20.35 16.38 25.86
C ILE A 159 -21.21 15.22 26.36
N ILE A 160 -21.87 15.35 27.56
CA ILE A 160 -22.76 14.32 28.09
C ILE A 160 -23.95 14.07 27.17
N ARG A 161 -24.54 15.13 26.61
CA ARG A 161 -25.69 15.01 25.69
C ARG A 161 -25.28 14.25 24.44
N TYR A 162 -24.11 14.56 23.86
CA TYR A 162 -23.59 13.88 22.69
C TYR A 162 -23.35 12.37 22.96
N ILE A 163 -22.68 12.04 24.07
CA ILE A 163 -22.40 10.64 24.45
C ILE A 163 -23.73 9.86 24.66
N LYS A 164 -24.70 10.47 25.31
CA LYS A 164 -26.03 9.84 25.55
C LYS A 164 -26.86 9.67 24.28
N GLY A 165 -26.65 10.49 23.26
CA GLY A 165 -27.31 10.40 21.97
C GLY A 165 -26.62 9.46 20.98
N ALA A 166 -25.40 9.03 21.30
CA ALA A 166 -24.59 8.10 20.50
C ALA A 166 -24.72 6.62 20.95
N ILE A 167 -25.44 6.39 22.07
CA ILE A 167 -25.79 5.07 22.62
C ILE A 167 -27.26 4.81 22.39
#